data_aa361502b87629e4a420d8b2c172fb13
#
_entry.id   aa361502b87629e4a420d8b2c172fb13
#
_cell.length_a   1.000
_cell.length_b   1.000
_cell.length_c   1.000
_cell.angle_alpha   90.00
_cell.angle_beta   90.00
_cell.angle_gamma   90.00
#
_symmetry.space_group_name_H-M   'P 1'
#
loop_
_entity.id
_entity.type
_entity.pdbx_description
1 polymer ?
#
loop_
_entity_poly.entity_id
_entity_poly.type
_entity_poly.pdbx_seq_one_letter_code
_entity_poly.pdbx_strand_id
1 'polypeptide(L)'
;MDVKINGKNYADLIVGIERAATINYSDANSKMLDYSNIIDPLNTTISYKITIDSAYKDQKLLEDFWNAVIQPRKEGFLFEAPYNQTTISFRGYVVGDITQGLISAINNLNLWDNIELTIKPLEAQVKEVVY
;
A
#
# COMPACT_ATOMS: atom_id res chain seq x y z
N MET A 1 1.41 17.07 -1.43
CA MET A 1 1.50 15.63 -1.14
C MET A 1 1.69 14.88 -2.45
N ASP A 2 2.71 14.07 -2.55
CA ASP A 2 2.93 13.25 -3.73
C ASP A 2 2.80 11.77 -3.35
N VAL A 3 2.05 11.02 -4.16
CA VAL A 3 1.99 9.57 -4.06
C VAL A 3 2.35 9.03 -5.45
N LYS A 4 3.50 8.38 -5.54
CA LYS A 4 4.04 7.96 -6.83
C LYS A 4 4.16 6.44 -6.92
N ILE A 5 3.83 5.92 -8.10
CA ILE A 5 4.10 4.54 -8.47
C ILE A 5 4.96 4.57 -9.71
N ASN A 6 6.17 4.01 -9.60
CA ASN A 6 7.18 4.02 -10.67
C ASN A 6 7.44 5.44 -11.21
N GLY A 7 7.44 6.42 -10.32
CA GLY A 7 7.75 7.81 -10.66
C GLY A 7 6.59 8.66 -11.12
N LYS A 8 5.42 8.07 -11.38
CA LYS A 8 4.23 8.83 -11.77
C LYS A 8 3.38 9.16 -10.56
N ASN A 9 2.98 10.43 -10.44
CA ASN A 9 2.21 10.94 -9.32
C ASN A 9 0.71 10.69 -9.53
N TYR A 10 0.06 10.05 -8.55
CA TYR A 10 -1.37 9.77 -8.57
C TYR A 10 -2.11 10.43 -7.41
N ALA A 11 -1.50 11.42 -6.77
CA ALA A 11 -2.09 12.06 -5.59
C ALA A 11 -3.46 12.66 -5.86
N ASP A 12 -3.71 13.14 -7.06
CA ASP A 12 -5.00 13.75 -7.44
C ASP A 12 -6.17 12.76 -7.39
N LEU A 13 -5.89 11.47 -7.50
CA LEU A 13 -6.91 10.42 -7.43
C LEU A 13 -7.23 10.01 -6.00
N ILE A 14 -6.35 10.31 -5.06
CA ILE A 14 -6.40 9.76 -3.71
C ILE A 14 -7.32 10.60 -2.82
N VAL A 15 -8.35 9.95 -2.26
CA VAL A 15 -9.28 10.57 -1.31
C VAL A 15 -9.04 10.09 0.11
N GLY A 16 -8.24 9.07 0.31
CA GLY A 16 -7.87 8.59 1.63
C GLY A 16 -6.56 7.85 1.59
N ILE A 17 -5.73 8.07 2.60
CA ILE A 17 -4.47 7.36 2.77
C ILE A 17 -4.25 7.08 4.25
N GLU A 18 -3.93 5.83 4.56
CA GLU A 18 -3.62 5.37 5.90
C GLU A 18 -2.31 4.61 5.88
N ARG A 19 -1.50 4.80 6.91
CA ARG A 19 -0.30 3.98 7.08
C ARG A 19 -0.45 3.12 8.31
N ALA A 20 0.14 1.93 8.27
CA ALA A 20 0.14 1.00 9.38
C ALA A 20 1.54 0.45 9.57
N ALA A 21 2.00 0.42 10.80
CA ALA A 21 3.28 -0.18 11.15
C ALA A 21 3.02 -1.51 11.87
N THR A 22 3.65 -2.56 11.40
CA THR A 22 3.55 -3.88 12.00
C THR A 22 4.93 -4.34 12.44
N ILE A 23 5.10 -4.57 13.74
CA ILE A 23 6.33 -5.11 14.27
C ILE A 23 6.29 -6.63 14.11
N ASN A 24 7.24 -7.17 13.37
CA ASN A 24 7.31 -8.59 13.09
C ASN A 24 8.24 -9.28 14.09
N TYR A 25 7.79 -10.41 14.62
CA TYR A 25 8.53 -11.19 15.60
C TYR A 25 8.88 -12.56 15.00
N SER A 26 9.95 -13.15 15.52
CA SER A 26 10.34 -14.49 15.09
C SER A 26 9.37 -15.55 15.61
N ASP A 27 9.41 -16.74 14.99
CA ASP A 27 8.63 -17.88 15.45
C ASP A 27 9.08 -18.39 16.83
N ALA A 28 10.29 -17.97 17.27
CA ALA A 28 10.77 -18.26 18.61
C ALA A 28 10.11 -17.42 19.70
N ASN A 29 9.25 -16.45 19.33
CA ASN A 29 8.50 -15.62 20.26
C ASN A 29 7.42 -16.48 20.91
N SER A 30 7.68 -16.97 22.12
CA SER A 30 6.80 -17.89 22.83
C SER A 30 6.75 -17.57 24.31
N LYS A 31 5.78 -18.20 25.02
CA LYS A 31 5.69 -18.06 26.47
C LYS A 31 6.70 -18.97 27.14
N MET A 32 7.35 -18.45 28.16
CA MET A 32 8.20 -19.23 29.03
C MET A 32 7.35 -20.06 30.01
N LEU A 33 7.96 -21.08 30.62
CA LEU A 33 7.31 -21.90 31.63
C LEU A 33 6.90 -21.10 32.87
N ASP A 34 7.55 -19.99 33.13
CA ASP A 34 7.22 -19.08 34.23
C ASP A 34 6.22 -18.00 33.84
N TYR A 35 5.52 -18.19 32.70
CA TYR A 35 4.54 -17.27 32.16
C TYR A 35 5.12 -15.95 31.63
N SER A 36 6.43 -15.84 31.52
CA SER A 36 7.07 -14.72 30.82
C SER A 36 7.02 -14.94 29.33
N ASN A 37 6.91 -13.85 28.56
CA ASN A 37 7.03 -13.89 27.12
C ASN A 37 8.48 -13.59 26.70
N ILE A 38 8.98 -14.38 25.79
CA ILE A 38 10.21 -14.04 25.09
C ILE A 38 9.81 -13.24 23.84
N ILE A 39 10.37 -12.05 23.71
CA ILE A 39 10.14 -11.19 22.56
C ILE A 39 11.41 -11.16 21.71
N ASP A 40 11.27 -11.55 20.46
CA ASP A 40 12.39 -11.55 19.52
C ASP A 40 11.95 -10.73 18.28
N PRO A 41 12.05 -9.40 18.35
CA PRO A 41 11.64 -8.54 17.24
C PRO A 41 12.63 -8.65 16.08
N LEU A 42 12.12 -8.83 14.87
CA LEU A 42 12.93 -8.93 13.66
C LEU A 42 13.03 -7.59 12.93
N ASN A 43 11.89 -6.97 12.70
CA ASN A 43 11.82 -5.74 11.90
C ASN A 43 10.42 -5.15 12.00
N THR A 44 10.23 -4.00 11.36
CA THR A 44 8.93 -3.38 11.25
C THR A 44 8.59 -3.16 9.77
N THR A 45 7.40 -3.58 9.40
CA THR A 45 6.84 -3.39 8.07
C THR A 45 5.86 -2.22 8.09
N ILE A 46 6.05 -1.26 7.19
CA ILE A 46 5.15 -0.12 7.03
C ILE A 46 4.35 -0.32 5.76
N SER A 47 3.04 -0.41 5.90
CA SER A 47 2.11 -0.57 4.79
C SER A 47 1.23 0.66 4.64
N TYR A 48 0.68 0.84 3.45
CA TYR A 48 -0.21 1.94 3.11
C TYR A 48 -1.51 1.41 2.54
N LYS A 49 -2.62 1.89 3.08
CA LYS A 49 -3.94 1.65 2.52
C LYS A 49 -4.39 2.93 1.84
N ILE A 50 -4.67 2.85 0.55
CA ILE A 50 -5.10 4.01 -0.23
C ILE A 50 -6.48 3.78 -0.81
N THR A 51 -7.27 4.85 -0.84
CA THR A 51 -8.59 4.87 -1.44
C THR A 51 -8.57 5.83 -2.63
N ILE A 52 -8.98 5.34 -3.78
CA ILE A 52 -8.96 6.07 -5.05
C ILE A 52 -10.38 6.50 -5.43
N ASP A 53 -10.53 7.77 -5.78
CA ASP A 53 -11.79 8.31 -6.27
C ASP A 53 -11.96 7.98 -7.75
N SER A 54 -12.89 7.07 -8.06
CA SER A 54 -13.16 6.64 -9.42
C SER A 54 -14.05 7.62 -10.19
N ALA A 55 -14.64 8.60 -9.51
CA ALA A 55 -15.40 9.67 -10.15
C ALA A 55 -14.53 10.84 -10.57
N TYR A 56 -13.21 10.74 -10.40
CA TYR A 56 -12.27 11.79 -10.78
C TYR A 56 -12.38 12.10 -12.29
N LYS A 57 -12.25 13.39 -12.63
CA LYS A 57 -12.46 13.85 -14.00
C LYS A 57 -11.46 13.31 -14.99
N ASP A 58 -10.23 13.05 -14.56
CA ASP A 58 -9.18 12.50 -15.40
C ASP A 58 -9.26 10.98 -15.43
N GLN A 59 -10.10 10.46 -16.29
CA GLN A 59 -10.29 9.01 -16.43
C GLN A 59 -9.03 8.32 -16.97
N LYS A 60 -8.23 9.05 -17.72
CA LYS A 60 -6.96 8.50 -18.22
C LYS A 60 -5.98 8.25 -17.07
N LEU A 61 -5.90 9.16 -16.11
CA LEU A 61 -5.05 8.99 -14.93
C LEU A 61 -5.51 7.79 -14.10
N LEU A 62 -6.83 7.62 -13.96
CA LEU A 62 -7.40 6.46 -13.27
C LEU A 62 -7.04 5.15 -13.98
N GLU A 63 -7.15 5.12 -15.30
CA GLU A 63 -6.77 3.95 -16.10
C GLU A 63 -5.27 3.65 -15.98
N ASP A 64 -4.43 4.67 -16.02
CA ASP A 64 -2.99 4.52 -15.83
C ASP A 64 -2.66 3.95 -14.45
N PHE A 65 -3.37 4.41 -13.41
CA PHE A 65 -3.20 3.87 -12.06
C PHE A 65 -3.60 2.39 -12.02
N TRP A 66 -4.77 2.04 -12.56
CA TRP A 66 -5.23 0.65 -12.58
C TRP A 66 -4.21 -0.25 -13.28
N ASN A 67 -3.74 0.17 -14.46
CA ASN A 67 -2.76 -0.59 -15.21
C ASN A 67 -1.42 -0.72 -14.49
N ALA A 68 -1.03 0.30 -13.73
CA ALA A 68 0.22 0.26 -12.98
C ALA A 68 0.17 -0.74 -11.82
N VAL A 69 -0.96 -0.81 -11.11
CA VAL A 69 -1.06 -1.67 -9.92
C VAL A 69 -1.37 -3.13 -10.24
N ILE A 70 -1.96 -3.42 -11.40
CA ILE A 70 -2.29 -4.79 -11.78
C ILE A 70 -1.14 -5.52 -12.50
N GLN A 71 -0.02 -4.84 -12.80
CA GLN A 71 1.09 -5.47 -13.51
C GLN A 71 1.76 -6.53 -12.62
N PRO A 72 1.85 -7.80 -13.09
CA PRO A 72 2.56 -8.81 -12.34
C PRO A 72 4.07 -8.62 -12.47
N ARG A 73 4.71 -8.15 -11.41
CA ARG A 73 6.16 -7.88 -11.39
C ARG A 73 6.79 -8.60 -10.22
N LYS A 74 7.86 -9.33 -10.50
CA LYS A 74 8.60 -10.08 -9.49
C LYS A 74 9.16 -9.17 -8.38
N GLU A 75 9.58 -7.96 -8.77
CA GLU A 75 10.16 -6.99 -7.85
C GLU A 75 9.18 -5.91 -7.42
N GLY A 76 7.89 -6.11 -7.69
CA GLY A 76 6.87 -5.12 -7.38
C GLY A 76 7.05 -3.82 -8.13
N PHE A 77 6.65 -2.73 -7.52
CA PHE A 77 6.78 -1.38 -8.08
C PHE A 77 7.41 -0.46 -7.04
N LEU A 78 8.03 0.62 -7.52
CA LEU A 78 8.56 1.65 -6.64
C LEU A 78 7.41 2.53 -6.16
N PHE A 79 7.16 2.51 -4.86
CA PHE A 79 6.09 3.29 -4.23
C PHE A 79 6.69 4.40 -3.39
N GLU A 80 6.18 5.62 -3.58
CA GLU A 80 6.58 6.78 -2.80
C GLU A 80 5.34 7.44 -2.21
N ALA A 81 5.37 7.74 -0.92
CA ALA A 81 4.23 8.29 -0.20
C ALA A 81 4.68 9.21 0.92
N PRO A 82 3.78 10.07 1.44
CA PRO A 82 4.10 10.90 2.60
C PRO A 82 4.41 10.05 3.84
N TYR A 83 5.44 10.47 4.57
CA TYR A 83 5.84 9.84 5.83
C TYR A 83 6.19 10.94 6.81
N ASN A 84 5.27 11.22 7.73
CA ASN A 84 5.31 12.43 8.57
C ASN A 84 5.46 13.68 7.68
N GLN A 85 6.52 14.47 7.86
CA GLN A 85 6.79 15.64 7.03
C GLN A 85 7.75 15.35 5.88
N THR A 86 8.10 14.09 5.69
CA THR A 86 9.00 13.65 4.64
C THR A 86 8.31 12.66 3.71
N THR A 87 9.07 12.01 2.85
CA THR A 87 8.57 11.00 1.93
C THR A 87 9.27 9.68 2.19
N ILE A 88 8.51 8.59 2.22
CA ILE A 88 9.06 7.24 2.25
C ILE A 88 9.03 6.67 0.83
N SER A 89 10.03 5.87 0.51
CA SER A 89 10.13 5.18 -0.78
C SER A 89 10.53 3.72 -0.54
N PHE A 90 9.81 2.81 -1.16
CA PHE A 90 10.12 1.39 -1.05
C PHE A 90 9.55 0.62 -2.24
N ARG A 91 10.10 -0.58 -2.48
CA ARG A 91 9.53 -1.52 -3.45
C ARG A 91 8.36 -2.22 -2.80
N GLY A 92 7.18 -2.08 -3.38
CA GLY A 92 5.95 -2.60 -2.81
C GLY A 92 5.17 -3.48 -3.75
N TYR A 93 4.13 -4.09 -3.19
CA TYR A 93 3.18 -4.91 -3.93
C TYR A 93 1.80 -4.77 -3.32
N VAL A 94 0.77 -5.03 -4.11
CA VAL A 94 -0.61 -4.97 -3.65
C VAL A 94 -0.97 -6.29 -2.99
N VAL A 95 -1.60 -6.20 -1.81
CA VAL A 95 -2.01 -7.36 -1.03
C VAL A 95 -3.43 -7.74 -1.39
N GLY A 96 -3.64 -9.03 -1.75
CA GLY A 96 -4.96 -9.53 -2.08
C GLY A 96 -5.47 -9.07 -3.43
N ASP A 97 -6.77 -9.14 -3.60
CA ASP A 97 -7.44 -8.76 -4.84
C ASP A 97 -7.71 -7.26 -4.87
N ILE A 98 -7.64 -6.67 -6.06
CA ILE A 98 -8.11 -5.32 -6.30
C ILE A 98 -9.48 -5.44 -6.95
N THR A 99 -10.52 -4.99 -6.25
CA THR A 99 -11.90 -5.15 -6.68
C THR A 99 -12.54 -3.79 -6.90
N GLN A 100 -13.27 -3.65 -8.00
CA GLN A 100 -13.98 -2.43 -8.31
C GLN A 100 -15.32 -2.78 -8.97
N GLY A 101 -16.43 -2.30 -8.39
CA GLY A 101 -17.75 -2.53 -8.94
C GLY A 101 -18.13 -1.46 -9.97
N LEU A 102 -18.88 -1.86 -10.97
CA LEU A 102 -19.47 -0.92 -11.94
C LEU A 102 -20.79 -0.39 -11.37
N ILE A 103 -20.87 0.92 -11.14
CA ILE A 103 -22.05 1.56 -10.59
C ILE A 103 -23.09 1.83 -11.68
N SER A 104 -22.64 2.35 -12.82
CA SER A 104 -23.53 2.81 -13.89
C SER A 104 -22.84 2.73 -15.24
N ALA A 105 -23.61 2.42 -16.28
CA ALA A 105 -23.14 2.37 -17.66
C ALA A 105 -24.20 3.02 -18.56
N ILE A 106 -24.34 4.35 -18.44
CA ILE A 106 -25.34 5.12 -19.16
C ILE A 106 -24.63 6.01 -20.19
N ASN A 107 -25.21 6.08 -21.42
CA ASN A 107 -24.69 6.93 -22.50
C ASN A 107 -23.22 6.68 -22.84
N ASN A 108 -22.81 5.42 -22.87
CA ASN A 108 -21.43 5.00 -23.13
C ASN A 108 -20.42 5.51 -22.10
N LEU A 109 -20.91 5.96 -20.94
CA LEU A 109 -20.06 6.36 -19.83
C LEU A 109 -20.15 5.30 -18.75
N ASN A 110 -19.01 4.68 -18.43
CA ASN A 110 -18.91 3.73 -17.35
C ASN A 110 -18.47 4.44 -16.07
N LEU A 111 -19.28 4.31 -15.03
CA LEU A 111 -18.94 4.86 -13.71
C LEU A 111 -18.63 3.71 -12.76
N TRP A 112 -17.40 3.70 -12.28
CA TRP A 112 -16.90 2.67 -11.37
C TRP A 112 -16.91 3.16 -9.92
N ASP A 113 -17.05 2.23 -8.99
CA ASP A 113 -16.95 2.52 -7.57
C ASP A 113 -15.49 2.83 -7.18
N ASN A 114 -15.30 3.39 -5.98
CA ASN A 114 -13.96 3.68 -5.47
C ASN A 114 -13.16 2.41 -5.26
N ILE A 115 -11.85 2.52 -5.42
CA ILE A 115 -10.91 1.42 -5.20
C ILE A 115 -10.23 1.60 -3.86
N GLU A 116 -10.23 0.55 -3.04
CA GLU A 116 -9.36 0.47 -1.87
C GLU A 116 -8.31 -0.60 -2.10
N LEU A 117 -7.05 -0.29 -1.79
CA LEU A 117 -5.98 -1.28 -1.88
C LEU A 117 -4.93 -1.04 -0.81
N THR A 118 -4.23 -2.11 -0.46
CA THR A 118 -3.15 -2.07 0.54
C THR A 118 -1.85 -2.42 -0.15
N ILE A 119 -0.85 -1.57 0.05
CA ILE A 119 0.49 -1.75 -0.49
C ILE A 119 1.43 -2.10 0.66
N LYS A 120 2.08 -3.26 0.54
CA LYS A 120 3.09 -3.72 1.50
C LYS A 120 4.47 -3.73 0.85
N PRO A 121 5.54 -3.53 1.64
CA PRO A 121 6.89 -3.59 1.10
C PRO A 121 7.34 -5.03 0.87
N LEU A 122 8.20 -5.22 -0.13
CA LEU A 122 8.88 -6.50 -0.35
C LEU A 122 9.86 -6.80 0.78
N GLU A 123 10.48 -5.76 1.32
CA GLU A 123 11.39 -5.88 2.47
C GLU A 123 10.98 -4.88 3.54
N ALA A 124 11.15 -5.27 4.81
CA ALA A 124 10.83 -4.38 5.91
C ALA A 124 11.71 -3.13 5.87
N GLN A 125 11.07 -1.97 6.09
CA GLN A 125 11.76 -0.68 6.01
C GLN A 125 12.57 -0.39 7.27
N VAL A 126 12.11 -0.90 8.43
CA VAL A 126 12.78 -0.66 9.71
C VAL A 126 13.35 -1.98 10.20
N LYS A 127 14.66 -2.04 10.32
CA LYS A 127 15.38 -3.23 10.80
C LYS A 127 15.53 -3.20 12.31
N GLU A 128 15.79 -4.37 12.89
CA GLU A 128 16.08 -4.46 14.32
C GLU A 128 17.26 -3.56 14.67
N VAL A 129 17.13 -2.84 15.79
CA VAL A 129 18.22 -2.04 16.35
C VAL A 129 18.85 -2.83 17.47
N VAL A 130 20.15 -3.08 17.33
CA VAL A 130 20.96 -3.81 18.33
C VAL A 130 21.79 -2.80 19.12
N TYR A 131 21.60 -2.80 20.42
CA TYR A 131 22.33 -1.93 21.33
C TYR A 131 23.47 -2.68 22.01
#